data_ec34d857cdc87ef96850d8f61311243e
#
_entry.id   ec34d857cdc87ef96850d8f61311243e
#
_cell.length_a   1.000
_cell.length_b   1.000
_cell.length_c   1.000
_cell.angle_alpha   90.00
_cell.angle_beta   90.00
_cell.angle_gamma   90.00
#
_symmetry.space_group_name_H-M   'P 1'
#
loop_
_entity.id
_entity.type
_entity.pdbx_description
1 polymer ?
#
loop_
_entity_poly.entity_id
_entity_poly.type
_entity_poly.pdbx_seq_one_letter_code
_entity_poly.pdbx_strand_id
1 'polypeptide(L)'
;MARKLRLDLHLVEQGLASSRQQAQQLIRAGRVRSGDRVLDKPGLEVAPEIPLQVEQPPRFVSRGGEKLLAALEAFPIALQQRVCLDGGISTGGFSDCLLQHGAARVYGVDVGYGQTAWSLRTDPRLVLKERTNLRHLQPDDLYGGADPWPDLAVADVSFISLALVLPALGRLLQAPRREALLLVKPQFEVGKARVGKGGVVREPAAHVDAITAVMAAAQAEGWRPCG
;
A
#
# COMPACT_ATOMS: atom_id res chain seq x y z
N MET A 1 -44.08 -7.20 23.90
CA MET A 1 -43.27 -6.43 22.92
C MET A 1 -41.81 -6.61 23.29
N ALA A 2 -40.95 -7.04 22.37
CA ALA A 2 -39.53 -7.16 22.65
C ALA A 2 -38.95 -5.78 23.01
N ARG A 3 -38.13 -5.72 24.08
CA ARG A 3 -37.53 -4.48 24.56
C ARG A 3 -36.50 -3.99 23.54
N LYS A 4 -36.75 -2.87 22.89
CA LYS A 4 -35.78 -2.26 21.98
C LYS A 4 -34.53 -1.85 22.73
N LEU A 5 -33.37 -2.02 22.09
CA LEU A 5 -32.06 -1.68 22.61
C LEU A 5 -31.45 -0.52 21.83
N ARG A 6 -30.70 0.32 22.51
CA ARG A 6 -29.92 1.35 21.80
C ARG A 6 -28.79 0.69 20.99
N LEU A 7 -28.61 1.15 19.77
CA LEU A 7 -27.63 0.58 18.84
C LEU A 7 -26.20 0.61 19.41
N ASP A 8 -25.79 1.72 20.06
CA ASP A 8 -24.47 1.84 20.64
C ASP A 8 -24.21 0.85 21.79
N LEU A 9 -25.22 0.51 22.57
CA LEU A 9 -25.12 -0.49 23.62
C LEU A 9 -25.17 -1.91 23.06
N HIS A 10 -26.05 -2.13 22.08
CA HIS A 10 -26.22 -3.45 21.46
C HIS A 10 -24.98 -3.94 20.74
N LEU A 11 -24.21 -3.04 20.07
CA LEU A 11 -22.91 -3.39 19.48
C LEU A 11 -21.90 -3.88 20.52
N VAL A 12 -21.89 -3.30 21.71
CA VAL A 12 -20.99 -3.73 22.80
C VAL A 12 -21.44 -5.07 23.36
N GLU A 13 -22.75 -5.28 23.59
CA GLU A 13 -23.31 -6.54 24.06
C GLU A 13 -23.03 -7.70 23.11
N GLN A 14 -23.06 -7.45 21.79
CA GLN A 14 -22.72 -8.46 20.77
C GLN A 14 -21.19 -8.65 20.56
N GLY A 15 -20.35 -7.92 21.29
CA GLY A 15 -18.89 -7.98 21.10
C GLY A 15 -18.39 -7.36 19.79
N LEU A 16 -19.23 -6.62 19.07
CA LEU A 16 -18.90 -5.93 17.81
C LEU A 16 -18.15 -4.62 18.02
N ALA A 17 -18.11 -4.13 19.27
CA ALA A 17 -17.30 -2.99 19.69
C ALA A 17 -16.79 -3.26 21.12
N SER A 18 -15.56 -2.85 21.40
CA SER A 18 -14.92 -3.04 22.71
C SER A 18 -15.43 -2.06 23.79
N SER A 19 -16.06 -0.96 23.37
CA SER A 19 -16.59 0.06 24.25
C SER A 19 -17.71 0.83 23.57
N ARG A 20 -18.57 1.48 24.38
CA ARG A 20 -19.62 2.36 23.87
C ARG A 20 -19.09 3.54 23.04
N GLN A 21 -17.93 4.07 23.40
CA GLN A 21 -17.29 5.14 22.65
C GLN A 21 -16.86 4.66 21.26
N GLN A 22 -16.25 3.48 21.15
CA GLN A 22 -15.91 2.86 19.88
C GLN A 22 -17.17 2.56 19.04
N ALA A 23 -18.22 2.01 19.66
CA ALA A 23 -19.49 1.78 18.98
C ALA A 23 -20.05 3.08 18.36
N GLN A 24 -20.05 4.17 19.11
CA GLN A 24 -20.51 5.47 18.62
C GLN A 24 -19.66 6.01 17.46
N GLN A 25 -18.34 5.81 17.50
CA GLN A 25 -17.44 6.17 16.39
C GLN A 25 -17.73 5.37 15.12
N LEU A 26 -17.88 4.05 15.24
CA LEU A 26 -18.24 3.15 14.12
C LEU A 26 -19.58 3.53 13.49
N ILE A 27 -20.59 3.80 14.32
CA ILE A 27 -21.94 4.19 13.86
C ILE A 27 -21.88 5.53 13.11
N ARG A 28 -21.26 6.55 13.69
CA ARG A 28 -21.12 7.87 13.05
C ARG A 28 -20.28 7.84 11.77
N ALA A 29 -19.33 6.91 11.67
CA ALA A 29 -18.53 6.68 10.47
C ALA A 29 -19.29 5.89 9.38
N GLY A 30 -20.58 5.51 9.62
CA GLY A 30 -21.38 4.75 8.66
C GLY A 30 -20.91 3.29 8.47
N ARG A 31 -20.15 2.76 9.43
CA ARG A 31 -19.58 1.40 9.38
C ARG A 31 -20.49 0.31 9.90
N VAL A 32 -21.65 0.67 10.48
CA VAL A 32 -22.61 -0.27 11.04
C VAL A 32 -23.76 -0.47 10.07
N ARG A 33 -24.04 -1.72 9.72
CA ARG A 33 -25.10 -2.09 8.79
C ARG A 33 -26.01 -3.17 9.36
N SER A 34 -27.23 -3.19 8.84
CA SER A 34 -28.18 -4.31 8.95
C SER A 34 -28.68 -4.63 7.54
N GLY A 35 -28.19 -5.70 6.95
CA GLY A 35 -28.35 -5.94 5.51
C GLY A 35 -27.76 -4.77 4.70
N ASP A 36 -28.52 -4.24 3.74
CA ASP A 36 -28.08 -3.12 2.89
C ASP A 36 -28.24 -1.74 3.58
N ARG A 37 -28.84 -1.70 4.75
CA ARG A 37 -29.12 -0.45 5.46
C ARG A 37 -27.97 -0.03 6.36
N VAL A 38 -27.42 1.17 6.15
CA VAL A 38 -26.48 1.82 7.06
C VAL A 38 -27.23 2.37 8.28
N LEU A 39 -26.70 2.14 9.48
CA LEU A 39 -27.20 2.63 10.75
C LEU A 39 -26.25 3.68 11.29
N ASP A 40 -26.60 4.96 11.17
CA ASP A 40 -25.71 6.11 11.42
C ASP A 40 -26.00 6.87 12.72
N LYS A 41 -27.03 6.45 13.47
CA LYS A 41 -27.42 7.13 14.72
C LYS A 41 -27.15 6.26 15.95
N PRO A 42 -26.20 6.63 16.83
CA PRO A 42 -25.85 5.83 18.01
C PRO A 42 -27.00 5.54 18.95
N GLY A 43 -27.94 6.49 19.06
CA GLY A 43 -29.14 6.34 19.89
C GLY A 43 -30.31 5.64 19.21
N LEU A 44 -30.16 5.12 18.00
CA LEU A 44 -31.19 4.39 17.31
C LEU A 44 -31.67 3.18 18.16
N GLU A 45 -32.97 3.06 18.35
CA GLU A 45 -33.51 1.88 19.01
C GLU A 45 -33.75 0.77 17.98
N VAL A 46 -33.17 -0.38 18.23
CA VAL A 46 -33.21 -1.57 17.37
C VAL A 46 -33.81 -2.76 18.12
N ALA A 47 -34.35 -3.72 17.37
CA ALA A 47 -34.78 -4.99 17.94
C ALA A 47 -33.56 -5.81 18.37
N PRO A 48 -33.61 -6.60 19.46
CA PRO A 48 -32.48 -7.44 19.92
C PRO A 48 -32.00 -8.43 18.87
N GLU A 49 -32.89 -8.88 18.01
CA GLU A 49 -32.60 -9.90 16.99
C GLU A 49 -32.08 -9.30 15.67
N ILE A 50 -31.92 -7.97 15.58
CA ILE A 50 -31.46 -7.33 14.35
C ILE A 50 -30.05 -7.85 13.99
N PRO A 51 -29.83 -8.35 12.76
CA PRO A 51 -28.49 -8.73 12.34
C PRO A 51 -27.64 -7.47 12.16
N LEU A 52 -26.59 -7.33 12.97
CA LEU A 52 -25.64 -6.21 12.88
C LEU A 52 -24.34 -6.69 12.25
N GLN A 53 -23.83 -5.88 11.34
CA GLN A 53 -22.52 -6.04 10.72
C GLN A 53 -21.73 -4.75 10.91
N VAL A 54 -20.46 -4.88 11.27
CA VAL A 54 -19.53 -3.77 11.38
C VAL A 54 -18.48 -3.91 10.30
N GLU A 55 -18.49 -2.96 9.37
CA GLU A 55 -17.44 -2.87 8.36
C GLU A 55 -16.13 -2.43 9.04
N GLN A 56 -15.15 -3.32 9.06
CA GLN A 56 -13.81 -2.96 9.54
C GLN A 56 -13.21 -1.90 8.61
N PRO A 57 -12.53 -0.88 9.15
CA PRO A 57 -11.77 0.03 8.31
C PRO A 57 -10.75 -0.76 7.50
N PRO A 58 -10.45 -0.34 6.27
CA PRO A 58 -9.35 -0.94 5.52
C PRO A 58 -8.08 -0.95 6.37
N ARG A 59 -7.33 -2.06 6.33
CA ARG A 59 -6.07 -2.21 7.07
C ARG A 59 -5.05 -1.15 6.69
N PHE A 60 -5.02 -0.80 5.40
CA PHE A 60 -4.11 0.19 4.83
C PHE A 60 -4.87 1.34 4.16
N VAL A 61 -4.21 2.47 3.97
CA VAL A 61 -4.78 3.67 3.31
C VAL A 61 -5.24 3.42 1.87
N SER A 62 -4.79 2.32 1.26
CA SER A 62 -5.27 1.86 -0.05
C SER A 62 -5.03 0.35 -0.23
N ARG A 63 -5.66 -0.24 -1.28
CA ARG A 63 -5.47 -1.64 -1.69
C ARG A 63 -4.01 -1.99 -2.05
N GLY A 64 -3.16 -0.98 -2.30
CA GLY A 64 -1.73 -1.17 -2.49
C GLY A 64 -1.09 -1.90 -1.32
N GLY A 65 -1.45 -1.55 -0.08
CA GLY A 65 -0.90 -2.20 1.11
C GLY A 65 -1.13 -3.70 1.17
N GLU A 66 -2.29 -4.18 0.71
CA GLU A 66 -2.59 -5.62 0.64
C GLU A 66 -1.69 -6.36 -0.37
N LYS A 67 -1.33 -5.70 -1.50
CA LYS A 67 -0.41 -6.29 -2.47
C LYS A 67 1.00 -6.47 -1.88
N LEU A 68 1.49 -5.45 -1.18
CA LEU A 68 2.79 -5.53 -0.53
C LEU A 68 2.79 -6.55 0.60
N LEU A 69 1.71 -6.60 1.40
CA LEU A 69 1.56 -7.61 2.44
C LEU A 69 1.68 -9.03 1.89
N ALA A 70 0.96 -9.32 0.80
CA ALA A 70 1.02 -10.64 0.16
C ALA A 70 2.45 -10.97 -0.32
N ALA A 71 3.20 -9.99 -0.82
CA ALA A 71 4.60 -10.19 -1.19
C ALA A 71 5.50 -10.45 0.02
N LEU A 72 5.29 -9.74 1.14
CA LEU A 72 6.04 -9.95 2.39
C LEU A 72 5.75 -11.31 3.04
N GLU A 73 4.55 -11.84 2.86
CA GLU A 73 4.19 -13.20 3.29
C GLU A 73 4.85 -14.27 2.42
N ALA A 74 5.03 -13.99 1.11
CA ALA A 74 5.66 -14.92 0.17
C ALA A 74 7.19 -14.90 0.23
N PHE A 75 7.80 -13.76 0.56
CA PHE A 75 9.24 -13.57 0.59
C PHE A 75 9.70 -13.19 2.01
N PRO A 76 10.70 -13.88 2.59
CA PRO A 76 11.14 -13.67 3.98
C PRO A 76 11.97 -12.39 4.13
N ILE A 77 11.34 -11.23 3.96
CA ILE A 77 11.98 -9.91 4.11
C ILE A 77 11.60 -9.33 5.46
N ALA A 78 12.57 -9.21 6.37
CA ALA A 78 12.36 -8.56 7.65
C ALA A 78 12.34 -7.02 7.46
N LEU A 79 11.32 -6.36 7.98
CA LEU A 79 11.12 -4.91 7.86
C LEU A 79 11.53 -4.12 9.11
N GLN A 80 11.69 -4.79 10.24
CA GLN A 80 12.00 -4.13 11.52
C GLN A 80 13.24 -3.24 11.40
N GLN A 81 13.05 -1.95 11.74
CA GLN A 81 14.08 -0.91 11.74
C GLN A 81 14.73 -0.65 10.36
N ARG A 82 14.14 -1.12 9.27
CA ARG A 82 14.67 -0.83 7.93
C ARG A 82 14.32 0.58 7.47
N VAL A 83 15.19 1.11 6.65
CA VAL A 83 14.93 2.32 5.87
C VAL A 83 14.55 1.90 4.46
N CYS A 84 13.39 2.36 3.99
CA CYS A 84 12.80 1.92 2.73
C CYS A 84 12.63 3.06 1.74
N LEU A 85 12.64 2.72 0.44
CA LEU A 85 12.27 3.60 -0.67
C LEU A 85 10.96 3.08 -1.29
N ASP A 86 9.93 3.91 -1.39
CA ASP A 86 8.65 3.61 -2.06
C ASP A 86 8.57 4.40 -3.37
N GLY A 87 8.81 3.71 -4.48
CA GLY A 87 8.75 4.27 -5.83
C GLY A 87 7.35 4.20 -6.40
N GLY A 88 6.72 5.37 -6.61
CA GLY A 88 5.33 5.48 -7.02
C GLY A 88 4.37 5.39 -5.83
N ILE A 89 4.66 6.16 -4.76
CA ILE A 89 3.91 6.09 -3.49
C ILE A 89 2.40 6.32 -3.66
N SER A 90 1.95 7.17 -4.59
CA SER A 90 0.53 7.46 -4.84
C SER A 90 -0.23 7.79 -3.54
N THR A 91 -1.29 7.03 -3.19
CA THR A 91 -2.02 7.18 -1.92
C THR A 91 -1.24 6.72 -0.69
N GLY A 92 -0.16 5.97 -0.86
CA GLY A 92 0.73 5.52 0.22
C GLY A 92 0.47 4.11 0.73
N GLY A 93 -0.23 3.27 -0.02
CA GLY A 93 -0.55 1.91 0.46
C GLY A 93 0.67 1.07 0.79
N PHE A 94 1.74 1.13 -0.03
CA PHE A 94 2.99 0.41 0.25
C PHE A 94 3.71 1.02 1.46
N SER A 95 3.85 2.34 1.51
CA SER A 95 4.44 3.05 2.65
C SER A 95 3.73 2.74 3.96
N ASP A 96 2.40 2.72 3.97
CA ASP A 96 1.59 2.38 5.14
C ASP A 96 1.87 0.95 5.61
N CYS A 97 1.92 0.00 4.67
CA CYS A 97 2.27 -1.39 4.97
C CYS A 97 3.68 -1.49 5.57
N LEU A 98 4.69 -0.83 4.99
CA LEU A 98 6.05 -0.81 5.51
C LEU A 98 6.12 -0.27 6.94
N LEU A 99 5.47 0.88 7.20
CA LEU A 99 5.47 1.53 8.51
C LEU A 99 4.74 0.73 9.57
N GLN A 100 3.60 0.08 9.23
CA GLN A 100 2.88 -0.82 10.14
C GLN A 100 3.69 -2.08 10.47
N HIS A 101 4.59 -2.53 9.58
CA HIS A 101 5.46 -3.69 9.80
C HIS A 101 6.84 -3.31 10.35
N GLY A 102 7.03 -2.10 10.86
CA GLY A 102 8.18 -1.70 11.65
C GLY A 102 9.33 -1.07 10.88
N ALA A 103 9.12 -0.62 9.65
CA ALA A 103 10.10 0.22 8.97
C ALA A 103 10.39 1.48 9.80
N ALA A 104 11.66 1.82 9.98
CA ALA A 104 12.08 2.99 10.74
C ALA A 104 11.85 4.30 9.96
N ARG A 105 12.01 4.25 8.64
CA ARG A 105 11.79 5.38 7.73
C ARG A 105 11.39 4.91 6.34
N VAL A 106 10.57 5.69 5.66
CA VAL A 106 10.22 5.48 4.26
C VAL A 106 10.43 6.78 3.49
N TYR A 107 11.15 6.68 2.37
CA TYR A 107 11.23 7.75 1.38
C TYR A 107 10.24 7.44 0.27
N GLY A 108 9.15 8.21 0.21
CA GLY A 108 8.10 8.04 -0.79
C GLY A 108 8.30 9.02 -1.95
N VAL A 109 8.39 8.50 -3.17
CA VAL A 109 8.61 9.31 -4.38
C VAL A 109 7.47 9.13 -5.36
N ASP A 110 6.93 10.24 -5.90
CA ASP A 110 5.88 10.21 -6.92
C ASP A 110 5.98 11.40 -7.88
N VAL A 111 5.59 11.17 -9.13
CA VAL A 111 5.41 12.25 -10.12
C VAL A 111 4.15 13.07 -9.87
N GLY A 112 3.16 12.48 -9.19
CA GLY A 112 1.92 13.12 -8.78
C GLY A 112 2.10 14.09 -7.62
N TYR A 113 1.00 14.73 -7.24
CA TYR A 113 0.95 15.68 -6.14
C TYR A 113 -0.37 15.59 -5.39
N GLY A 114 -0.31 15.66 -4.04
CA GLY A 114 -1.51 15.75 -3.20
C GLY A 114 -2.30 14.44 -3.08
N GLN A 115 -1.77 13.31 -3.55
CA GLN A 115 -2.48 12.02 -3.53
C GLN A 115 -2.30 11.24 -2.24
N THR A 116 -1.15 11.41 -1.58
CA THR A 116 -0.78 10.66 -0.37
C THR A 116 -1.75 10.96 0.78
N ALA A 117 -2.20 9.93 1.45
CA ALA A 117 -3.14 10.02 2.57
C ALA A 117 -2.60 10.94 3.68
N TRP A 118 -3.49 11.75 4.28
CA TRP A 118 -3.12 12.73 5.28
C TRP A 118 -2.40 12.12 6.50
N SER A 119 -2.84 10.96 6.96
CA SER A 119 -2.21 10.22 8.06
C SER A 119 -0.74 9.91 7.80
N LEU A 120 -0.38 9.62 6.55
CA LEU A 120 1.00 9.36 6.15
C LEU A 120 1.79 10.66 5.97
N ARG A 121 1.17 11.71 5.41
CA ARG A 121 1.83 13.02 5.26
C ARG A 121 2.27 13.61 6.60
N THR A 122 1.59 13.26 7.67
CA THR A 122 1.89 13.73 9.04
C THR A 122 2.72 12.72 9.85
N ASP A 123 3.05 11.55 9.31
CA ASP A 123 3.91 10.59 9.98
C ASP A 123 5.39 11.04 9.86
N PRO A 124 6.09 11.29 10.99
CA PRO A 124 7.48 11.76 10.96
C PRO A 124 8.47 10.76 10.34
N ARG A 125 8.06 9.50 10.17
CA ARG A 125 8.87 8.45 9.53
C ARG A 125 8.79 8.48 8.01
N LEU A 126 7.79 9.20 7.42
CA LEU A 126 7.68 9.34 5.98
C LEU A 126 8.32 10.64 5.50
N VAL A 127 9.28 10.53 4.60
CA VAL A 127 9.82 11.65 3.83
C VAL A 127 9.20 11.59 2.43
N LEU A 128 8.35 12.56 2.11
CA LEU A 128 7.57 12.58 0.87
C LEU A 128 8.19 13.52 -0.16
N LYS A 129 8.50 12.98 -1.35
CA LYS A 129 9.02 13.72 -2.51
C LYS A 129 8.03 13.61 -3.67
N GLU A 130 7.12 14.55 -3.78
CA GLU A 130 6.13 14.65 -4.86
C GLU A 130 6.67 15.42 -6.07
N ARG A 131 5.97 15.37 -7.21
CA ARG A 131 6.35 16.01 -8.49
C ARG A 131 7.76 15.62 -8.94
N THR A 132 8.18 14.40 -8.60
CA THR A 132 9.54 13.93 -8.80
C THR A 132 9.54 12.64 -9.61
N ASN A 133 10.30 12.63 -10.69
CA ASN A 133 10.46 11.43 -11.51
C ASN A 133 11.59 10.58 -10.94
N LEU A 134 11.23 9.42 -10.36
CA LEU A 134 12.16 8.46 -9.77
C LEU A 134 13.31 8.08 -10.72
N ARG A 135 13.05 7.98 -12.02
CA ARG A 135 14.05 7.61 -13.03
C ARG A 135 15.29 8.50 -13.01
N HIS A 136 15.12 9.79 -12.73
CA HIS A 136 16.18 10.78 -12.80
C HIS A 136 16.70 11.23 -11.43
N LEU A 137 16.05 10.77 -10.35
CA LEU A 137 16.35 11.18 -8.98
C LEU A 137 17.77 10.75 -8.58
N GLN A 138 18.51 11.67 -8.00
CA GLN A 138 19.85 11.43 -7.46
C GLN A 138 19.78 11.31 -5.92
N PRO A 139 20.78 10.65 -5.29
CA PRO A 139 20.84 10.55 -3.84
C PRO A 139 20.76 11.92 -3.14
N ASP A 140 21.50 12.90 -3.61
CA ASP A 140 21.53 14.26 -3.02
C ASP A 140 20.21 15.02 -3.12
N ASP A 141 19.32 14.60 -4.04
CA ASP A 141 17.96 15.15 -4.13
C ASP A 141 17.02 14.60 -3.06
N LEU A 142 17.35 13.45 -2.47
CA LEU A 142 16.47 12.70 -1.57
C LEU A 142 16.98 12.66 -0.14
N TYR A 143 18.30 12.54 0.06
CA TYR A 143 18.93 12.39 1.37
C TYR A 143 19.80 13.59 1.71
N GLY A 144 19.66 14.11 2.93
CA GLY A 144 20.64 15.02 3.51
C GLY A 144 21.90 14.27 3.98
N GLY A 145 22.98 15.00 4.28
CA GLY A 145 24.28 14.38 4.61
C GLY A 145 24.29 13.42 5.80
N ALA A 146 23.33 13.54 6.74
CA ALA A 146 23.20 12.66 7.91
C ALA A 146 22.00 11.71 7.82
N ASP A 147 21.22 11.77 6.75
CA ASP A 147 20.02 10.93 6.60
C ASP A 147 20.41 9.47 6.32
N PRO A 148 19.70 8.51 6.93
CA PRO A 148 19.97 7.11 6.66
C PRO A 148 19.49 6.75 5.24
N TRP A 149 20.35 6.05 4.49
CA TRP A 149 20.03 5.56 3.17
C TRP A 149 19.16 4.30 3.24
N PRO A 150 18.19 4.13 2.33
CA PRO A 150 17.41 2.91 2.27
C PRO A 150 18.24 1.72 1.80
N ASP A 151 17.91 0.55 2.31
CA ASP A 151 18.45 -0.74 1.90
C ASP A 151 17.40 -1.67 1.27
N LEU A 152 16.13 -1.24 1.28
CA LEU A 152 15.00 -1.90 0.63
C LEU A 152 14.22 -0.91 -0.23
N ALA A 153 13.97 -1.26 -1.49
CA ALA A 153 13.02 -0.56 -2.33
C ALA A 153 11.74 -1.38 -2.51
N VAL A 154 10.61 -0.69 -2.55
CA VAL A 154 9.35 -1.22 -3.08
C VAL A 154 8.90 -0.32 -4.22
N ALA A 155 8.25 -0.88 -5.26
CA ALA A 155 7.76 -0.06 -6.36
C ALA A 155 6.45 -0.58 -6.95
N ASP A 156 5.46 0.31 -7.03
CA ASP A 156 4.17 0.12 -7.73
C ASP A 156 4.00 1.23 -8.79
N VAL A 157 4.99 1.38 -9.68
CA VAL A 157 5.00 2.42 -10.72
C VAL A 157 3.98 2.12 -11.83
N SER A 158 3.47 3.18 -12.45
CA SER A 158 2.50 3.10 -13.57
C SER A 158 2.98 3.92 -14.74
N PHE A 159 2.58 3.52 -15.96
CA PHE A 159 2.89 4.20 -17.23
C PHE A 159 4.38 4.22 -17.61
N ILE A 160 5.18 3.36 -16.98
CA ILE A 160 6.61 3.20 -17.24
C ILE A 160 6.99 1.73 -17.03
N SER A 161 7.94 1.22 -17.81
CA SER A 161 8.56 -0.08 -17.58
C SER A 161 9.49 -0.04 -16.37
N LEU A 162 9.49 -1.09 -15.57
CA LEU A 162 10.43 -1.28 -14.45
C LEU A 162 11.89 -1.28 -14.92
N ALA A 163 12.17 -1.74 -16.14
CA ALA A 163 13.53 -1.70 -16.72
C ALA A 163 14.13 -0.28 -16.71
N LEU A 164 13.29 0.75 -16.87
CA LEU A 164 13.73 2.16 -16.83
C LEU A 164 13.90 2.70 -15.40
N VAL A 165 13.38 2.01 -14.41
CA VAL A 165 13.42 2.41 -12.99
C VAL A 165 14.55 1.72 -12.24
N LEU A 166 14.92 0.50 -12.63
CA LEU A 166 15.95 -0.32 -12.01
C LEU A 166 17.31 0.41 -11.81
N PRO A 167 17.85 1.17 -12.80
CA PRO A 167 19.10 1.92 -12.59
C PRO A 167 18.96 2.96 -11.46
N ALA A 168 17.79 3.60 -11.33
CA ALA A 168 17.54 4.55 -10.26
C ALA A 168 17.51 3.87 -8.89
N LEU A 169 16.84 2.73 -8.77
CA LEU A 169 16.84 1.95 -7.53
C LEU A 169 18.27 1.53 -7.14
N GLY A 170 19.08 1.11 -8.12
CA GLY A 170 20.47 0.72 -7.88
C GLY A 170 21.33 1.82 -7.26
N ARG A 171 21.17 3.08 -7.70
CA ARG A 171 21.95 4.22 -7.16
C ARG A 171 21.36 4.82 -5.88
N LEU A 172 20.06 4.62 -5.62
CA LEU A 172 19.38 5.17 -4.46
C LEU A 172 19.42 4.25 -3.23
N LEU A 173 19.90 3.02 -3.36
CA LEU A 173 19.97 2.07 -2.26
C LEU A 173 21.40 1.86 -1.75
N GLN A 174 21.52 1.68 -0.44
CA GLN A 174 22.80 1.47 0.23
C GLN A 174 23.35 0.06 -0.03
N ALA A 175 24.60 -0.02 -0.55
CA ALA A 175 25.35 -1.26 -0.61
C ALA A 175 25.91 -1.64 0.80
N PRO A 176 26.22 -2.91 1.07
CA PRO A 176 26.06 -4.08 0.19
C PRO A 176 24.65 -4.70 0.21
N ARG A 177 23.81 -4.34 1.18
CA ARG A 177 22.47 -4.92 1.34
C ARG A 177 21.46 -4.09 0.56
N ARG A 178 21.24 -4.46 -0.69
CA ARG A 178 20.20 -3.87 -1.55
C ARG A 178 19.17 -4.93 -1.89
N GLU A 179 17.93 -4.70 -1.51
CA GLU A 179 16.80 -5.56 -1.82
C GLU A 179 15.69 -4.75 -2.49
N ALA A 180 14.91 -5.38 -3.36
CA ALA A 180 13.76 -4.73 -3.99
C ALA A 180 12.57 -5.70 -4.14
N LEU A 181 11.37 -5.21 -3.83
CA LEU A 181 10.09 -5.84 -4.17
C LEU A 181 9.38 -4.98 -5.21
N LEU A 182 9.26 -5.49 -6.42
CA LEU A 182 8.76 -4.75 -7.57
C LEU A 182 7.46 -5.36 -8.08
N LEU A 183 6.39 -4.55 -8.15
CA LEU A 183 5.14 -5.00 -8.75
C LEU A 183 5.23 -4.91 -10.26
N VAL A 184 5.39 -6.07 -10.93
CA VAL A 184 5.39 -6.16 -12.38
C VAL A 184 3.97 -5.96 -12.91
N LYS A 185 3.78 -4.98 -13.77
CA LYS A 185 2.51 -4.70 -14.45
C LYS A 185 2.64 -5.05 -15.94
N PRO A 186 2.12 -6.19 -16.39
CA PRO A 186 2.33 -6.65 -17.77
C PRO A 186 2.00 -5.60 -18.83
N GLN A 187 0.97 -4.77 -18.60
CA GLN A 187 0.55 -3.74 -19.57
C GLN A 187 1.60 -2.64 -19.82
N PHE A 188 2.61 -2.50 -18.96
CA PHE A 188 3.70 -1.54 -19.14
C PHE A 188 5.01 -2.21 -19.55
N GLU A 189 5.04 -3.53 -19.59
CA GLU A 189 6.24 -4.32 -19.94
C GLU A 189 6.14 -4.95 -21.33
N VAL A 190 4.91 -5.32 -21.78
CA VAL A 190 4.70 -5.90 -23.10
C VAL A 190 4.36 -4.84 -24.14
N GLY A 191 4.60 -5.14 -25.42
CA GLY A 191 4.26 -4.24 -26.54
C GLY A 191 2.75 -3.91 -26.59
N LYS A 192 2.40 -2.72 -27.06
CA LYS A 192 1.01 -2.21 -27.14
C LYS A 192 0.04 -3.18 -27.81
N ALA A 193 0.49 -3.97 -28.79
CA ALA A 193 -0.34 -4.95 -29.50
C ALA A 193 -0.90 -6.07 -28.61
N ARG A 194 -0.28 -6.32 -27.46
CA ARG A 194 -0.71 -7.36 -26.50
C ARG A 194 -1.56 -6.79 -25.36
N VAL A 195 -1.77 -5.49 -25.34
CA VAL A 195 -2.61 -4.81 -24.34
C VAL A 195 -4.03 -4.68 -24.89
N GLY A 196 -4.97 -5.39 -24.27
CA GLY A 196 -6.36 -5.40 -24.68
C GLY A 196 -7.16 -4.17 -24.21
N LYS A 197 -8.45 -4.17 -24.53
CA LYS A 197 -9.39 -3.12 -24.16
C LYS A 197 -9.33 -2.88 -22.63
N GLY A 198 -9.27 -1.61 -22.24
CA GLY A 198 -9.17 -1.21 -20.82
C GLY A 198 -7.79 -1.39 -20.20
N GLY A 199 -6.73 -1.59 -21.00
CA GLY A 199 -5.36 -1.72 -20.48
C GLY A 199 -5.07 -3.08 -19.85
N VAL A 200 -5.88 -4.11 -20.16
CA VAL A 200 -5.77 -5.44 -19.55
C VAL A 200 -5.03 -6.39 -20.47
N VAL A 201 -3.97 -7.01 -19.99
CA VAL A 201 -3.27 -8.13 -20.63
C VAL A 201 -3.92 -9.43 -20.12
N ARG A 202 -4.51 -10.22 -21.04
CA ARG A 202 -5.23 -11.46 -20.68
C ARG A 202 -4.47 -12.73 -21.02
N GLU A 203 -3.51 -12.64 -21.91
CA GLU A 203 -2.73 -13.77 -22.38
C GLU A 203 -1.74 -14.21 -21.28
N PRO A 204 -1.81 -15.45 -20.77
CA PRO A 204 -0.88 -15.94 -19.74
C PRO A 204 0.59 -15.87 -20.17
N ALA A 205 0.89 -16.17 -21.44
CA ALA A 205 2.24 -16.06 -21.98
C ALA A 205 2.80 -14.64 -21.90
N ALA A 206 1.94 -13.61 -22.11
CA ALA A 206 2.35 -12.21 -21.96
C ALA A 206 2.72 -11.83 -20.51
N HIS A 207 2.09 -12.45 -19.53
CA HIS A 207 2.46 -12.25 -18.13
C HIS A 207 3.86 -12.84 -17.84
N VAL A 208 4.13 -14.05 -18.35
CA VAL A 208 5.45 -14.69 -18.23
C VAL A 208 6.52 -13.86 -18.92
N ASP A 209 6.25 -13.39 -20.15
CA ASP A 209 7.18 -12.55 -20.90
C ASP A 209 7.49 -11.24 -20.19
N ALA A 210 6.48 -10.59 -19.59
CA ALA A 210 6.66 -9.37 -18.79
C ALA A 210 7.61 -9.60 -17.60
N ILE A 211 7.38 -10.66 -16.83
CA ILE A 211 8.23 -11.03 -15.70
C ILE A 211 9.65 -11.34 -16.17
N THR A 212 9.80 -12.16 -17.23
CA THR A 212 11.09 -12.54 -17.79
C THR A 212 11.87 -11.32 -18.28
N ALA A 213 11.21 -10.37 -18.94
CA ALA A 213 11.83 -9.14 -19.41
C ALA A 213 12.34 -8.26 -18.24
N VAL A 214 11.54 -8.12 -17.19
CA VAL A 214 11.95 -7.36 -15.99
C VAL A 214 13.10 -8.07 -15.26
N MET A 215 13.08 -9.40 -15.15
CA MET A 215 14.16 -10.17 -14.54
C MET A 215 15.47 -10.02 -15.34
N ALA A 216 15.40 -10.09 -16.68
CA ALA A 216 16.57 -9.88 -17.53
C ALA A 216 17.13 -8.47 -17.41
N ALA A 217 16.28 -7.45 -17.37
CA ALA A 217 16.69 -6.07 -17.14
C ALA A 217 17.32 -5.90 -15.74
N ALA A 218 16.77 -6.52 -14.70
CA ALA A 218 17.34 -6.51 -13.37
C ALA A 218 18.74 -7.14 -13.32
N GLN A 219 18.91 -8.29 -13.98
CA GLN A 219 20.22 -8.95 -14.07
C GLN A 219 21.25 -8.08 -14.79
N ALA A 220 20.86 -7.39 -15.87
CA ALA A 220 21.75 -6.46 -16.57
C ALA A 220 22.23 -5.29 -15.69
N GLU A 221 21.40 -4.87 -14.71
CA GLU A 221 21.74 -3.86 -13.71
C GLU A 221 22.41 -4.43 -12.45
N GLY A 222 22.83 -5.70 -12.48
CA GLY A 222 23.54 -6.35 -11.39
C GLY A 222 22.65 -6.84 -10.24
N TRP A 223 21.33 -6.89 -10.42
CA TRP A 223 20.42 -7.49 -9.46
C TRP A 223 20.33 -9.00 -9.64
N ARG A 224 20.10 -9.72 -8.54
CA ARG A 224 19.80 -11.15 -8.58
C ARG A 224 18.31 -11.37 -8.31
N PRO A 225 17.48 -11.73 -9.30
CA PRO A 225 16.10 -12.11 -9.09
C PRO A 225 16.02 -13.33 -8.16
N CYS A 226 15.09 -13.30 -7.19
CA CYS A 226 14.92 -14.35 -6.17
C CYS A 226 13.51 -14.98 -6.20
N GLY A 227 12.57 -14.41 -6.96
CA GLY A 227 11.22 -14.93 -7.12
C GLY A 227 10.43 -14.10 -8.11
#